data_eb7cbcdc6526bcaaffb56a44e59320bc
#
_entry.id   eb7cbcdc6526bcaaffb56a44e59320bc
#
_cell.length_a   1.000
_cell.length_b   1.000
_cell.length_c   1.000
_cell.angle_alpha   90.00
_cell.angle_beta   90.00
_cell.angle_gamma   90.00
#
_symmetry.space_group_name_H-M   'P 1'
#
loop_
_entity.id
_entity.type
_entity.pdbx_description
1 polymer ?
#
loop_
_entity_poly.entity_id
_entity_poly.type
_entity_poly.pdbx_seq_one_letter_code
_entity_poly.pdbx_strand_id
1 'polypeptide(L)' 'MSEYQAIYKCRLCGEEFEGISFDDKDEWLSFAMDGFAQGCDSVEIKRDGEKVFVSVNAEHGCKDGSMGLADFLGFRKVED' A
#
# COMPACT_ATOMS: atom_id res chain seq x y z
N MET A 1 8.35 -12.28 14.08
CA MET A 1 8.23 -10.84 13.86
C MET A 1 7.05 -10.57 12.93
N SER A 2 6.35 -9.49 13.17
CA SER A 2 5.22 -9.12 12.33
C SER A 2 5.66 -8.30 11.14
N GLU A 3 5.03 -8.54 10.01
CA GLU A 3 5.18 -7.71 8.81
C GLU A 3 3.84 -7.08 8.49
N TYR A 4 3.91 -5.97 7.80
CA TYR A 4 2.72 -5.29 7.28
C TYR A 4 2.82 -5.22 5.77
N GLN A 5 1.73 -5.53 5.10
CA GLN A 5 1.64 -5.45 3.65
C GLN A 5 0.58 -4.44 3.24
N ALA A 6 0.92 -3.58 2.30
CA ALA A 6 -0.05 -2.66 1.71
C ALA A 6 -1.05 -3.46 0.89
N ILE A 7 -2.32 -3.20 1.07
CA ILE A 7 -3.40 -3.91 0.36
C ILE A 7 -4.14 -2.91 -0.52
N TYR A 8 -4.31 -3.30 -1.77
CA TYR A 8 -5.03 -2.51 -2.78
C TYR A 8 -6.19 -3.30 -3.35
N LYS A 9 -7.22 -2.61 -3.79
CA LYS A 9 -8.36 -3.22 -4.45
C LYS A 9 -8.64 -2.51 -5.76
N CYS A 10 -8.67 -3.26 -6.84
CA CYS A 10 -8.95 -2.72 -8.17
C CYS A 10 -10.40 -2.26 -8.28
N ARG A 11 -10.62 -1.03 -8.74
CA ARG A 11 -11.96 -0.50 -8.93
C ARG A 11 -12.72 -1.18 -10.07
N LEU A 12 -11.98 -1.70 -11.04
CA LEU A 12 -12.58 -2.27 -12.24
C LEU A 12 -13.00 -3.71 -12.05
N CYS A 13 -12.09 -4.57 -11.57
CA CYS A 13 -12.38 -6.00 -11.41
C CYS A 13 -12.66 -6.42 -9.96
N GLY A 14 -12.38 -5.57 -8.98
CA GLY A 14 -12.62 -5.85 -7.58
C GLY A 14 -11.59 -6.76 -6.93
N GLU A 15 -10.53 -7.14 -7.62
CA GLU A 15 -9.50 -8.00 -7.06
C GLU A 15 -8.62 -7.25 -6.07
N GLU A 16 -8.37 -7.87 -4.92
CA GLU A 16 -7.42 -7.36 -3.95
C GLU A 16 -6.04 -7.94 -4.22
N PHE A 17 -5.01 -7.12 -4.05
CA PHE A 17 -3.64 -7.58 -4.23
C PHE A 17 -2.71 -6.87 -3.25
N GLU A 18 -1.56 -7.48 -3.03
CA GLU A 18 -0.58 -6.98 -2.09
C GLU A 18 0.42 -6.08 -2.80
N GLY A 19 0.74 -4.97 -2.16
CA GLY A 19 1.80 -4.08 -2.61
C GLY A 19 3.07 -4.31 -1.81
N ILE A 20 3.72 -3.21 -1.45
CA ILE A 20 5.00 -3.26 -0.73
C ILE A 20 4.79 -3.76 0.70
N SER A 21 5.77 -4.48 1.25
CA SER A 21 5.73 -4.97 2.63
C SER A 21 6.77 -4.27 3.49
N PHE A 22 6.48 -4.18 4.79
CA PHE A 22 7.32 -3.48 5.76
C PHE A 22 7.33 -4.22 7.10
N ASP A 23 8.39 -3.99 7.88
CA ASP A 23 8.48 -4.49 9.25
C ASP A 23 7.65 -3.63 10.21
N ASP A 24 7.25 -4.21 11.33
CA ASP A 24 6.41 -3.54 12.32
C ASP A 24 7.15 -2.56 13.22
N LYS A 25 8.45 -2.44 13.09
CA LYS A 25 9.28 -1.61 13.97
C LYS A 25 9.23 -0.13 13.64
N ASP A 26 8.67 0.23 12.51
CA ASP A 26 8.79 1.58 12.00
C ASP A 26 7.57 2.42 12.35
N GLU A 27 7.82 3.59 12.89
CA GLU A 27 6.78 4.57 13.19
C GLU A 27 6.13 5.11 11.92
N TRP A 28 6.69 4.78 10.78
CA TRP A 28 6.22 5.26 9.49
C TRP A 28 4.80 4.76 9.15
N LEU A 29 4.35 3.63 9.74
CA LEU A 29 2.98 3.14 9.52
C LEU A 29 1.95 4.20 9.91
N SER A 30 2.07 4.73 11.13
CA SER A 30 1.19 5.80 11.60
C SER A 30 1.31 7.04 10.74
N PHE A 31 2.54 7.39 10.38
CA PHE A 31 2.80 8.54 9.51
C PHE A 31 2.11 8.39 8.15
N ALA A 32 2.25 7.22 7.54
CA ALA A 32 1.62 6.95 6.25
C ALA A 32 0.10 7.00 6.32
N MET A 33 -0.47 6.35 7.34
CA MET A 33 -1.92 6.33 7.51
C MET A 33 -2.48 7.73 7.79
N ASP A 34 -1.78 8.52 8.59
CA ASP A 34 -2.16 9.91 8.84
C ASP A 34 -2.13 10.74 7.56
N GLY A 35 -1.11 10.56 6.73
CA GLY A 35 -1.00 11.24 5.46
C GLY A 35 -2.16 10.92 4.53
N PHE A 36 -2.50 9.65 4.40
CA PHE A 36 -3.62 9.23 3.55
C PHE A 36 -4.96 9.70 4.11
N ALA A 37 -5.12 9.68 5.43
CA ALA A 37 -6.34 10.17 6.07
C ALA A 37 -6.54 11.67 5.85
N GLN A 38 -5.44 12.42 5.69
CA GLN A 38 -5.49 13.85 5.41
C GLN A 38 -5.62 14.17 3.93
N GLY A 39 -5.65 13.16 3.06
CA GLY A 39 -5.86 13.35 1.64
C GLY A 39 -4.60 13.39 0.78
N CYS A 40 -3.45 12.98 1.33
CA CYS A 40 -2.22 12.89 0.53
C CYS A 40 -2.32 11.76 -0.48
N ASP A 41 -1.83 12.00 -1.70
CA ASP A 41 -1.83 10.98 -2.76
C ASP A 41 -0.71 9.97 -2.58
N SER A 42 0.37 10.36 -1.96
CA SER A 42 1.50 9.48 -1.69
C SER A 42 2.26 9.94 -0.46
N VAL A 43 2.97 9.01 0.15
CA VAL A 43 3.79 9.28 1.34
C VAL A 43 5.19 8.74 1.08
N GLU A 44 6.20 9.54 1.40
CA GLU A 44 7.60 9.13 1.31
C GLU A 44 8.05 8.53 2.63
N ILE A 45 8.65 7.37 2.56
CA ILE A 45 9.14 6.64 3.72
C ILE A 45 10.61 6.30 3.48
N LYS A 46 11.42 6.38 4.53
CA LYS A 46 12.81 5.91 4.47
C LYS A 46 12.89 4.49 5.01
N ARG A 47 13.43 3.61 4.19
CA ARG A 47 13.62 2.21 4.54
C ARG A 47 15.07 1.84 4.23
N ASP A 48 15.84 1.48 5.25
CA ASP A 48 17.25 1.11 5.12
C ASP A 48 18.08 2.13 4.35
N GLY A 49 17.79 3.41 4.58
CA GLY A 49 18.48 4.50 3.91
C GLY A 49 17.96 4.85 2.53
N GLU A 50 17.04 4.07 2.00
CA GLU A 50 16.42 4.32 0.71
C GLU A 50 15.06 4.98 0.85
N LYS A 51 14.75 5.84 -0.12
CA LYS A 51 13.43 6.48 -0.16
C LYS A 51 12.44 5.55 -0.87
N VAL A 52 11.32 5.27 -0.20
CA VAL A 52 10.25 4.46 -0.75
C VAL A 52 8.97 5.27 -0.73
N PHE A 53 8.23 5.26 -1.83
CA PHE A 53 6.96 5.96 -1.92
C PHE A 53 5.82 4.96 -1.85
N VAL A 54 4.85 5.25 -1.01
CA VAL A 54 3.60 4.49 -0.93
C VAL A 54 2.51 5.38 -1.50
N SER A 55 1.86 4.93 -2.55
CA SER A 55 0.81 5.69 -3.21
C SER A 55 -0.57 5.21 -2.80
N VAL A 56 -1.54 6.14 -2.78
CA VAL A 56 -2.92 5.82 -2.47
C VAL A 56 -3.60 5.10 -3.64
N ASN A 57 -3.03 5.16 -4.82
CA ASN A 57 -3.53 4.47 -6.01
C ASN A 57 -2.44 3.64 -6.65
N ALA A 58 -2.84 2.58 -7.33
CA ALA A 58 -1.94 1.72 -8.08
C ALA A 58 -2.61 1.23 -9.35
N GLU A 59 -1.81 0.91 -10.36
CA GLU A 59 -2.31 0.31 -11.59
C GLU A 59 -2.46 -1.19 -11.38
N HIS A 60 -3.52 -1.77 -11.95
CA HIS A 60 -3.76 -3.19 -11.88
C HIS A 60 -4.13 -3.75 -13.24
N GLY A 61 -3.38 -4.77 -13.68
CA GLY A 61 -3.72 -5.52 -14.89
C GLY A 61 -4.74 -6.59 -14.57
N CYS A 62 -5.96 -6.45 -15.09
CA CYS A 62 -7.03 -7.40 -14.84
C CYS A 62 -6.86 -8.65 -15.70
N LYS A 63 -7.46 -9.76 -15.28
CA LYS A 63 -7.32 -11.05 -15.95
C LYS A 63 -7.82 -11.05 -17.38
N ASP A 64 -8.81 -10.21 -17.70
CA ASP A 64 -9.39 -10.11 -19.04
C ASP A 64 -8.57 -9.21 -19.97
N GLY A 65 -7.43 -8.69 -19.51
CA GLY A 65 -6.60 -7.79 -20.29
C GLY A 65 -6.89 -6.32 -20.11
N SER A 66 -7.89 -5.98 -19.28
CA SER A 66 -8.21 -4.60 -18.96
C SER A 66 -7.21 -4.02 -17.97
N MET A 67 -7.11 -2.70 -17.96
CA MET A 67 -6.28 -1.99 -16.96
C MET A 67 -7.19 -1.23 -16.01
N GLY A 68 -7.04 -1.48 -14.73
CA GLY A 68 -7.84 -0.84 -13.71
C GLY A 68 -7.01 0.04 -12.79
N LEU A 69 -7.68 0.90 -12.05
CA LEU A 69 -7.07 1.72 -11.01
C LEU A 69 -7.44 1.12 -9.65
N ALA A 70 -6.45 0.84 -8.84
CA ALA A 70 -6.67 0.26 -7.53
C ALA A 70 -6.54 1.31 -6.44
N ASP A 71 -7.33 1.16 -5.39
CA ASP A 71 -7.29 2.03 -4.22
C ASP A 71 -6.57 1.34 -3.07
N PHE A 72 -5.79 2.12 -2.32
CA PHE A 72 -5.15 1.66 -1.12
C PHE A 72 -6.20 1.44 -0.02
N LEU A 73 -6.24 0.24 0.56
CA LEU A 73 -7.18 -0.11 1.61
C LEU A 73 -6.57 0.01 3.01
N GLY A 74 -5.28 -0.25 3.13
CA GLY A 74 -4.61 -0.23 4.42
C GLY A 74 -3.41 -1.18 4.43
N PHE A 75 -2.84 -1.33 5.62
CA PHE A 75 -1.75 -2.27 5.83
C PHE A 75 -2.28 -3.47 6.60
N ARG A 76 -2.14 -4.65 6.02
CA ARG A 76 -2.56 -5.90 6.67
C ARG A 76 -1.39 -6.46 7.43
N LYS A 77 -1.62 -6.80 8.70
CA LYS A 77 -0.60 -7.45 9.52
C LYS A 77 -0.48 -8.91 9.10
N VAL A 78 0.73 -9.31 8.76
CA VAL A 78 1.03 -10.69 8.40
C VAL A 78 1.81 -11.30 9.57
N GLU A 79 1.31 -12.37 10.14
CA GLU A 79 1.97 -13.07 11.22
C GLU A 79 2.65 -14.33 10.70
N ASP A 80 3.84 -14.58 11.22
CA ASP A 80 4.60 -15.79 10.91
C ASP A 80 4.00 -17.01 11.60
#